data_dd342a3966e6e59af4ba79e2cc191c20
#
_entry.id   dd342a3966e6e59af4ba79e2cc191c20
#
_cell.length_a   1.000
_cell.length_b   1.000
_cell.length_c   1.000
_cell.angle_alpha   90.00
_cell.angle_beta   90.00
_cell.angle_gamma   90.00
#
_symmetry.space_group_name_H-M   'P 1'
#
loop_
_entity.id
_entity.type
_entity.pdbx_description
1 polymer ?
#
loop_
_entity_poly.entity_id
_entity_poly.type
_entity_poly.pdbx_seq_one_letter_code
_entity_poly.pdbx_strand_id
1 'polypeptide(L)'
;MSKAWTKNFINIKPYTAGEQPKSDDIIKLNANECPYPPSPEVMKLVNSFNADTLRMYPSMDSAPLRKAIAERLGVKTENVFAGNGSDDVLAAAFRAFFNGEKPIVFPDITYSFYPVWCELLKIPYK
;
A
#
# COMPACT_ATOMS: atom_id res chain seq x y z
N MET A 1 -24.73 -5.11 -28.16
CA MET A 1 -23.42 -4.86 -28.80
C MET A 1 -22.35 -4.92 -27.74
N SER A 2 -21.38 -5.86 -27.81
CA SER A 2 -20.26 -5.87 -26.88
C SER A 2 -19.36 -4.68 -27.20
N LYS A 3 -19.10 -3.82 -26.21
CA LYS A 3 -18.17 -2.70 -26.39
C LYS A 3 -16.76 -3.28 -26.62
N ALA A 4 -16.04 -2.84 -27.65
CA ALA A 4 -14.74 -3.40 -28.04
C ALA A 4 -13.72 -3.45 -26.88
N TRP A 5 -13.80 -2.49 -25.94
CA TRP A 5 -12.93 -2.39 -24.78
C TRP A 5 -13.21 -3.44 -23.70
N THR A 6 -14.40 -4.07 -23.66
CA THR A 6 -14.71 -5.12 -22.67
C THR A 6 -13.91 -6.41 -22.88
N LYS A 7 -13.36 -6.62 -24.10
CA LYS A 7 -12.51 -7.77 -24.42
C LYS A 7 -11.20 -7.79 -23.63
N ASN A 8 -10.77 -6.62 -23.15
CA ASN A 8 -9.52 -6.46 -22.41
C ASN A 8 -9.73 -6.46 -20.88
N PHE A 9 -10.96 -6.68 -20.40
CA PHE A 9 -11.19 -6.78 -18.97
C PHE A 9 -10.62 -8.07 -18.43
N ILE A 10 -9.79 -7.91 -17.41
CA ILE A 10 -9.33 -9.02 -16.59
C ILE A 10 -10.41 -9.27 -15.55
N ASN A 11 -10.92 -10.50 -15.50
CA ASN A 11 -11.93 -10.91 -14.52
C ASN A 11 -11.21 -11.29 -13.21
N ILE A 12 -10.93 -10.29 -12.39
CA ILE A 12 -10.30 -10.47 -11.08
C ILE A 12 -11.40 -10.41 -10.02
N LYS A 13 -11.35 -11.32 -9.04
CA LYS A 13 -12.25 -11.28 -7.89
C LYS A 13 -11.99 -10.01 -7.08
N PRO A 14 -13.00 -9.16 -6.86
CA PRO A 14 -12.81 -7.95 -6.07
C PRO A 14 -12.35 -8.24 -4.64
N TYR A 15 -11.54 -7.37 -4.09
CA TYR A 15 -11.21 -7.40 -2.67
C TYR A 15 -12.49 -7.19 -1.84
N THR A 16 -12.64 -8.01 -0.83
CA THR A 16 -13.72 -7.86 0.17
C THR A 16 -13.08 -7.37 1.47
N ALA A 17 -13.45 -6.16 1.86
CA ALA A 17 -12.97 -5.59 3.13
C ALA A 17 -13.46 -6.42 4.32
N GLY A 18 -12.67 -6.46 5.38
CA GLY A 18 -13.09 -7.05 6.65
C GLY A 18 -14.33 -6.36 7.22
N GLU A 19 -15.06 -7.06 8.07
CA GLU A 19 -16.24 -6.54 8.73
C GLU A 19 -15.93 -5.20 9.45
N GLN A 20 -16.81 -4.22 9.26
CA GLN A 20 -16.76 -2.93 9.94
C GLN A 20 -17.92 -2.86 10.93
N PRO A 21 -17.71 -3.23 12.21
CA PRO A 21 -18.77 -3.19 13.20
C PRO A 21 -19.24 -1.74 13.43
N LYS A 22 -20.55 -1.58 13.61
CA LYS A 22 -21.21 -0.28 13.85
C LYS A 22 -21.45 0.02 15.34
N SER A 23 -21.08 -0.91 16.23
CA SER A 23 -21.27 -0.80 17.67
C SER A 23 -19.96 -0.46 18.34
N ASP A 24 -20.00 0.47 19.29
CA ASP A 24 -18.85 0.87 20.12
C ASP A 24 -18.51 -0.16 21.21
N ASP A 25 -19.38 -1.15 21.43
CA ASP A 25 -19.18 -2.21 22.44
C ASP A 25 -18.31 -3.37 21.97
N ILE A 26 -17.81 -3.30 20.72
CA ILE A 26 -17.03 -4.38 20.11
C ILE A 26 -15.55 -4.04 20.15
N ILE A 27 -14.74 -4.98 20.65
CA ILE A 27 -13.29 -4.89 20.55
C ILE A 27 -12.90 -5.33 19.14
N LYS A 28 -12.49 -4.36 18.30
CA LYS A 28 -12.08 -4.59 16.91
C LYS A 28 -10.63 -5.07 16.86
N LEU A 29 -10.43 -6.34 16.44
CA LEU A 29 -9.11 -6.96 16.29
C LEU A 29 -8.75 -7.29 14.83
N ASN A 30 -9.58 -6.91 13.88
CA ASN A 30 -9.33 -7.05 12.45
C ASN A 30 -8.62 -5.80 11.87
N ALA A 31 -8.19 -5.89 10.61
CA ALA A 31 -7.58 -4.80 9.83
C ALA A 31 -6.26 -4.24 10.39
N ASN A 32 -5.68 -4.82 11.44
CA ASN A 32 -4.38 -4.43 12.03
C ASN A 32 -4.29 -2.92 12.38
N GLU A 33 -5.40 -2.32 12.79
CA GLU A 33 -5.44 -0.93 13.23
C GLU A 33 -4.75 -0.77 14.58
N CYS A 34 -3.94 0.29 14.71
CA CYS A 34 -3.30 0.61 15.98
C CYS A 34 -4.33 1.18 16.97
N PRO A 35 -4.50 0.60 18.19
CA PRO A 35 -5.46 1.10 19.16
C PRO A 35 -4.99 2.37 19.88
N TYR A 36 -3.75 2.77 19.69
CA TYR A 36 -3.17 3.96 20.32
C TYR A 36 -3.15 5.14 19.35
N PRO A 37 -3.44 6.36 19.82
CA PRO A 37 -3.31 7.56 18.99
C PRO A 37 -1.85 7.83 18.64
N PRO A 38 -1.58 8.67 17.62
CA PRO A 38 -0.24 9.16 17.34
C PRO A 38 0.37 9.89 18.54
N SER A 39 1.71 10.00 18.57
CA SER A 39 2.39 10.71 19.64
C SER A 39 1.95 12.18 19.73
N PRO A 40 2.07 12.82 20.90
CA PRO A 40 1.71 14.24 21.06
C PRO A 40 2.45 15.15 20.07
N GLU A 41 3.71 14.85 19.73
CA GLU A 41 4.50 15.60 18.75
C GLU A 41 3.88 15.51 17.35
N VAL A 42 3.47 14.31 16.93
CA VAL A 42 2.78 14.11 15.65
C VAL A 42 1.45 14.85 15.63
N MET A 43 0.66 14.77 16.70
CA MET A 43 -0.60 15.49 16.82
C MET A 43 -0.40 17.01 16.76
N LYS A 44 0.63 17.53 17.42
CA LYS A 44 1.00 18.95 17.34
C LYS A 44 1.32 19.36 15.91
N LEU A 45 2.10 18.54 15.20
CA LEU A 45 2.46 18.83 13.81
C LEU A 45 1.21 18.84 12.90
N VAL A 46 0.35 17.86 13.03
CA VAL A 46 -0.90 17.77 12.24
C VAL A 46 -1.80 18.98 12.50
N ASN A 47 -1.95 19.38 13.75
CA ASN A 47 -2.81 20.53 14.13
C ASN A 47 -2.21 21.87 13.68
N SER A 48 -0.92 21.97 13.49
CA SER A 48 -0.22 23.18 13.01
C SER A 48 0.01 23.20 11.50
N PHE A 49 -0.46 22.16 10.79
CA PHE A 49 -0.25 22.05 9.36
C PHE A 49 -1.00 23.14 8.59
N ASN A 50 -0.28 23.83 7.71
CA ASN A 50 -0.88 24.85 6.85
C ASN A 50 -1.52 24.19 5.61
N ALA A 51 -2.84 24.08 5.62
CA ALA A 51 -3.60 23.46 4.53
C ALA A 51 -3.48 24.19 3.18
N ASP A 52 -3.11 25.49 3.18
CA ASP A 52 -2.89 26.24 1.92
C ASP A 52 -1.77 25.62 1.07
N THR A 53 -0.83 24.93 1.70
CA THR A 53 0.26 24.25 0.97
C THR A 53 -0.24 23.09 0.09
N LEU A 54 -1.41 22.52 0.38
CA LEU A 54 -1.98 21.40 -0.38
C LEU A 54 -2.33 21.75 -1.83
N ARG A 55 -2.44 23.05 -2.17
CA ARG A 55 -2.61 23.50 -3.55
C ARG A 55 -1.36 23.41 -4.41
N MET A 56 -0.20 23.18 -3.79
CA MET A 56 1.08 23.06 -4.47
C MET A 56 1.44 21.58 -4.70
N TYR A 57 2.17 21.31 -5.75
CA TYR A 57 2.71 19.97 -5.95
C TYR A 57 3.68 19.60 -4.82
N PRO A 58 3.59 18.38 -4.28
CA PRO A 58 4.58 17.87 -3.34
C PRO A 58 5.91 17.59 -4.03
N SER A 59 6.94 17.25 -3.24
CA SER A 59 8.18 16.70 -3.78
C SER A 59 7.90 15.44 -4.60
N MET A 60 8.40 15.37 -5.83
CA MET A 60 8.13 14.28 -6.78
C MET A 60 8.60 12.91 -6.27
N ASP A 61 9.65 12.90 -5.47
CA ASP A 61 10.31 11.68 -4.98
C ASP A 61 10.24 11.52 -3.46
N SER A 62 9.45 12.35 -2.77
CA SER A 62 9.35 12.36 -1.31
C SER A 62 10.71 12.46 -0.59
N ALA A 63 11.67 13.21 -1.17
CA ALA A 63 13.05 13.27 -0.70
C ALA A 63 13.22 13.54 0.82
N PRO A 64 12.48 14.47 1.45
CA PRO A 64 12.59 14.69 2.89
C PRO A 64 12.20 13.45 3.72
N LEU A 65 11.11 12.76 3.33
CA LEU A 65 10.65 11.54 4.00
C LEU A 65 11.67 10.40 3.83
N ARG A 66 12.14 10.17 2.61
CA ARG A 66 13.13 9.13 2.31
C ARG A 66 14.42 9.34 3.07
N LYS A 67 14.88 10.60 3.16
CA LYS A 67 16.07 10.95 3.94
C LYS A 67 15.90 10.64 5.42
N ALA A 68 14.79 11.03 6.03
CA ALA A 68 14.51 10.77 7.44
C ALA A 68 14.43 9.26 7.74
N ILE A 69 13.80 8.48 6.86
CA ILE A 69 13.75 7.02 6.97
C ILE A 69 15.14 6.41 6.84
N ALA A 70 15.92 6.83 5.86
CA ALA A 70 17.27 6.35 5.64
C ALA A 70 18.19 6.61 6.86
N GLU A 71 18.15 7.80 7.41
CA GLU A 71 18.86 8.16 8.63
C GLU A 71 18.45 7.28 9.81
N ARG A 72 17.14 7.06 9.99
CA ARG A 72 16.59 6.22 11.07
C ARG A 72 17.02 4.75 10.96
N LEU A 73 17.14 4.23 9.75
CA LEU A 73 17.49 2.84 9.47
C LEU A 73 19.00 2.61 9.23
N GLY A 74 19.81 3.66 9.16
CA GLY A 74 21.24 3.55 8.89
C GLY A 74 21.54 3.08 7.46
N VAL A 75 20.68 3.42 6.48
CA VAL A 75 20.85 3.10 5.06
C VAL A 75 21.01 4.36 4.22
N LYS A 76 21.33 4.22 2.95
CA LYS A 76 21.39 5.37 2.03
C LYS A 76 19.98 5.77 1.57
N THR A 77 19.77 7.03 1.23
CA THR A 77 18.47 7.54 0.73
C THR A 77 18.01 6.79 -0.53
N GLU A 78 18.94 6.35 -1.38
CA GLU A 78 18.65 5.55 -2.59
C GLU A 78 18.07 4.17 -2.28
N ASN A 79 18.27 3.67 -1.07
CA ASN A 79 17.72 2.39 -0.64
C ASN A 79 16.29 2.49 -0.08
N VAL A 80 15.70 3.68 -0.09
CA VAL A 80 14.35 3.92 0.42
C VAL A 80 13.42 4.27 -0.73
N PHE A 81 12.34 3.51 -0.86
CA PHE A 81 11.20 3.81 -1.71
C PHE A 81 9.99 4.15 -0.83
N ALA A 82 9.31 5.24 -1.15
CA ALA A 82 8.08 5.65 -0.47
C ALA A 82 6.91 5.60 -1.47
N GLY A 83 5.81 5.00 -1.07
CA GLY A 83 4.58 4.89 -1.84
C GLY A 83 3.35 5.25 -1.01
N ASN A 84 2.19 5.26 -1.64
CA ASN A 84 0.93 5.59 -1.00
C ASN A 84 0.32 4.35 -0.32
N GLY A 85 0.89 3.98 0.81
CA GLY A 85 0.53 2.78 1.54
C GLY A 85 1.25 1.52 1.03
N SER A 86 1.06 0.40 1.76
CA SER A 86 1.72 -0.86 1.46
C SER A 86 1.31 -1.45 0.11
N ASP A 87 0.06 -1.26 -0.30
CA ASP A 87 -0.43 -1.80 -1.57
C ASP A 87 0.26 -1.17 -2.78
N ASP A 88 0.49 0.14 -2.74
CA ASP A 88 1.22 0.83 -3.81
C ASP A 88 2.69 0.37 -3.86
N VAL A 89 3.34 0.24 -2.69
CA VAL A 89 4.71 -0.27 -2.60
C VAL A 89 4.81 -1.72 -3.09
N LEU A 90 3.86 -2.58 -2.69
CA LEU A 90 3.81 -3.97 -3.15
C LEU A 90 3.56 -4.04 -4.66
N ALA A 91 2.63 -3.27 -5.20
CA ALA A 91 2.38 -3.22 -6.63
C ALA A 91 3.64 -2.81 -7.43
N ALA A 92 4.40 -1.84 -6.92
CA ALA A 92 5.67 -1.44 -7.50
C ALA A 92 6.70 -2.57 -7.43
N ALA A 93 6.81 -3.25 -6.27
CA ALA A 93 7.73 -4.37 -6.08
C ALA A 93 7.41 -5.56 -7.00
N PHE A 94 6.13 -5.92 -7.12
CA PHE A 94 5.71 -7.01 -8.02
C PHE A 94 6.07 -6.71 -9.48
N ARG A 95 5.89 -5.48 -9.94
CA ARG A 95 6.27 -5.07 -11.29
C ARG A 95 7.78 -5.05 -11.51
N ALA A 96 8.54 -4.60 -10.50
CA ALA A 96 9.98 -4.41 -10.65
C ALA A 96 10.79 -5.72 -10.51
N PHE A 97 10.38 -6.60 -9.60
CA PHE A 97 11.21 -7.73 -9.18
C PHE A 97 10.62 -9.09 -9.51
N PHE A 98 9.30 -9.20 -9.62
CA PHE A 98 8.63 -10.49 -9.74
C PHE A 98 7.93 -10.71 -11.08
N ASN A 99 7.97 -9.75 -11.99
CA ASN A 99 7.36 -9.86 -13.31
C ASN A 99 8.24 -10.69 -14.28
N GLY A 100 8.34 -11.98 -14.02
CA GLY A 100 9.14 -12.92 -14.80
C GLY A 100 8.44 -14.27 -14.99
N GLU A 101 9.11 -15.20 -15.65
CA GLU A 101 8.57 -16.54 -15.96
C GLU A 101 8.58 -17.49 -14.75
N LYS A 102 9.44 -17.23 -13.77
CA LYS A 102 9.54 -18.08 -12.58
C LYS A 102 8.39 -17.80 -11.63
N PRO A 103 7.73 -18.84 -11.06
CA PRO A 103 6.67 -18.63 -10.10
C PRO A 103 7.23 -18.03 -8.81
N ILE A 104 6.46 -17.10 -8.23
CA ILE A 104 6.67 -16.66 -6.86
C ILE A 104 5.94 -17.61 -5.91
N VAL A 105 6.42 -17.66 -4.67
CA VAL A 105 5.87 -18.56 -3.65
C VAL A 105 5.49 -17.75 -2.42
N PHE A 106 4.31 -18.01 -1.90
CA PHE A 106 3.84 -17.44 -0.64
C PHE A 106 2.91 -18.44 0.07
N PRO A 107 2.74 -18.33 1.41
CA PRO A 107 1.83 -19.20 2.15
C PRO A 107 0.40 -19.13 1.64
N ASP A 108 -0.37 -20.22 1.78
CA ASP A 108 -1.81 -20.28 1.47
C ASP A 108 -2.65 -19.35 2.35
N ILE A 109 -2.22 -19.16 3.61
CA ILE A 109 -2.77 -18.16 4.54
C ILE A 109 -1.83 -16.95 4.55
N THR A 110 -2.18 -15.95 3.76
CA THR A 110 -1.33 -14.77 3.55
C THR A 110 -2.17 -13.52 3.28
N TYR A 111 -1.50 -12.41 2.96
CA TYR A 111 -2.17 -11.19 2.54
C TYR A 111 -2.91 -11.40 1.22
N SER A 112 -4.21 -11.17 1.24
CA SER A 112 -5.13 -11.51 0.14
C SER A 112 -4.83 -10.81 -1.19
N PHE A 113 -4.01 -9.76 -1.19
CA PHE A 113 -3.62 -9.06 -2.42
C PHE A 113 -2.46 -9.72 -3.18
N TYR A 114 -1.71 -10.65 -2.60
CA TYR A 114 -0.64 -11.33 -3.35
C TYR A 114 -1.17 -12.08 -4.58
N PRO A 115 -2.19 -12.92 -4.46
CA PRO A 115 -2.82 -13.52 -5.64
C PRO A 115 -3.37 -12.47 -6.62
N VAL A 116 -3.97 -11.39 -6.13
CA VAL A 116 -4.53 -10.32 -6.97
C VAL A 116 -3.45 -9.67 -7.85
N TRP A 117 -2.28 -9.36 -7.27
CA TRP A 117 -1.15 -8.84 -8.05
C TRP A 117 -0.64 -9.85 -9.07
N CYS A 118 -0.56 -11.12 -8.69
CA CYS A 118 -0.14 -12.18 -9.60
C CYS A 118 -1.08 -12.32 -10.79
N GLU A 119 -2.39 -12.35 -10.55
CA GLU A 119 -3.40 -12.45 -11.60
C GLU A 119 -3.39 -11.21 -12.51
N LEU A 120 -3.33 -10.01 -11.93
CA LEU A 120 -3.29 -8.75 -12.67
C LEU A 120 -2.07 -8.65 -13.59
N LEU A 121 -0.92 -9.05 -13.09
CA LEU A 121 0.35 -8.96 -13.80
C LEU A 121 0.71 -10.25 -14.57
N LYS A 122 -0.14 -11.28 -14.50
CA LYS A 122 0.07 -12.60 -15.11
C LYS A 122 1.37 -13.27 -14.64
N ILE A 123 1.71 -13.09 -13.37
CA ILE A 123 2.86 -13.70 -12.72
C ILE A 123 2.46 -15.10 -12.25
N PRO A 124 3.18 -16.17 -12.62
CA PRO A 124 2.92 -17.48 -12.07
C PRO A 124 3.20 -17.51 -10.57
N TYR A 125 2.37 -18.26 -9.81
CA TYR A 125 2.56 -18.39 -8.35
C TYR A 125 2.16 -19.76 -7.83
N LYS A 126 2.63 -20.11 -6.65
CA LYS A 126 2.33 -21.34 -5.91
C LYS A 126 2.05 -21.04 -4.45
#